data_e718f80a9aa4968a3495d40392527d07
#
_entry.id   e718f80a9aa4968a3495d40392527d07
#
_cell.length_a   1.000
_cell.length_b   1.000
_cell.length_c   1.000
_cell.angle_alpha   90.00
_cell.angle_beta   90.00
_cell.angle_gamma   90.00
#
_symmetry.space_group_name_H-M   'P 1'
#
loop_
_entity.id
_entity.type
_entity.pdbx_description
1 polymer ?
#
loop_
_entity_poly.entity_id
_entity_poly.type
_entity_poly.pdbx_seq_one_letter_code
_entity_poly.pdbx_strand_id
1 'polypeptide(L)'
;MFQEDGYEAITGQTVQGHAVSHEIDVVAVKGNEMLAVECKFRNDADAKISVTTPMYFKSRKEDITGISYNFFNQNREFTDGWLVTNAYLTTDSISFGNYYKVNLLSWDYPKGSCLKTRVDSNAEYPVTCLTNITEQDKAMLLKSQIILVKDLVKTPQVMDRIQIPKDKQSLILKEGNELINSPLEHE
;
A
#
# COMPACT_ATOMS: atom_id res chain seq x y z
N MET A 1 1.96 0.03 -6.13
CA MET A 1 0.55 0.24 -6.46
C MET A 1 0.31 1.64 -7.05
N PHE A 2 0.21 2.76 -6.30
CA PHE A 2 0.00 4.08 -6.91
C PHE A 2 1.10 4.50 -7.89
N GLN A 3 2.35 4.16 -7.64
CA GLN A 3 3.44 4.41 -8.59
C GLN A 3 3.28 3.63 -9.91
N GLU A 4 2.79 2.39 -9.86
CA GLU A 4 2.46 1.60 -11.07
C GLU A 4 1.29 2.24 -11.85
N ASP A 5 0.37 2.90 -11.14
CA ASP A 5 -0.71 3.68 -11.74
C ASP A 5 -0.22 5.05 -12.28
N GLY A 6 1.08 5.34 -12.18
CA GLY A 6 1.73 6.55 -12.70
C GLY A 6 1.65 7.77 -11.78
N TYR A 7 1.42 7.57 -10.47
CA TYR A 7 1.54 8.65 -9.49
C TYR A 7 2.98 8.77 -8.96
N GLU A 8 3.41 9.99 -8.73
CA GLU A 8 4.50 10.25 -7.79
C GLU A 8 3.96 10.08 -6.37
N ALA A 9 4.66 9.36 -5.50
CA ALA A 9 4.17 9.05 -4.16
C ALA A 9 5.26 9.24 -3.09
N ILE A 10 4.86 9.81 -1.96
CA ILE A 10 5.69 9.98 -0.77
C ILE A 10 4.92 9.53 0.47
N THR A 11 5.61 8.95 1.44
CA THR A 11 5.02 8.37 2.65
C THR A 11 5.28 9.22 3.88
N GLY A 12 4.42 9.08 4.91
CA GLY A 12 4.64 9.62 6.25
C GLY A 12 4.73 11.15 6.28
N GLN A 13 3.78 11.85 5.65
CA GLN A 13 3.77 13.31 5.59
C GLN A 13 2.85 13.90 6.65
N THR A 14 3.34 14.88 7.39
CA THR A 14 2.50 15.67 8.31
C THR A 14 2.06 16.96 7.62
N VAL A 15 0.75 17.20 7.61
CA VAL A 15 0.15 18.41 7.06
C VAL A 15 -0.69 19.13 8.11
N GLN A 16 -0.73 20.47 8.06
CA GLN A 16 -1.58 21.27 8.93
C GLN A 16 -2.97 21.38 8.30
N GLY A 17 -3.99 20.88 9.01
CA GLY A 17 -5.39 21.12 8.67
C GLY A 17 -5.89 22.45 9.20
N HIS A 18 -7.18 22.73 8.99
CA HIS A 18 -7.84 23.93 9.55
C HIS A 18 -7.82 23.92 11.07
N ALA A 19 -8.06 22.79 11.69
CA ALA A 19 -8.13 22.64 13.14
C ALA A 19 -6.85 22.05 13.74
N VAL A 20 -6.35 20.94 13.18
CA VAL A 20 -5.23 20.18 13.74
C VAL A 20 -4.27 19.68 12.65
N SER A 21 -3.09 19.24 13.05
CA SER A 21 -2.17 18.56 12.14
C SER A 21 -2.56 17.11 11.95
N HIS A 22 -2.36 16.59 10.72
CA HIS A 22 -2.63 15.21 10.35
C HIS A 22 -1.39 14.55 9.75
N GLU A 23 -1.11 13.34 10.17
CA GLU A 23 -0.17 12.47 9.47
C GLU A 23 -0.91 11.77 8.32
N ILE A 24 -0.40 11.88 7.11
CA ILE A 24 -0.90 11.24 5.90
C ILE A 24 0.04 10.09 5.55
N ASP A 25 -0.45 8.86 5.54
CA ASP A 25 0.38 7.68 5.31
C ASP A 25 1.02 7.70 3.93
N VAL A 26 0.25 8.09 2.89
CA VAL A 26 0.78 8.29 1.54
C VAL A 26 0.13 9.52 0.90
N VAL A 27 0.95 10.43 0.38
CA VAL A 27 0.53 11.47 -0.57
C VAL A 27 0.90 11.00 -1.97
N ALA A 28 -0.08 10.90 -2.87
CA ALA A 28 0.13 10.48 -4.26
C ALA A 28 -0.37 11.58 -5.21
N VAL A 29 0.45 11.93 -6.21
CA VAL A 29 0.20 13.04 -7.13
C VAL A 29 0.33 12.60 -8.57
N LYS A 30 -0.68 12.92 -9.41
CA LYS A 30 -0.67 12.68 -10.84
C LYS A 30 -1.47 13.76 -11.57
N GLY A 31 -0.82 14.49 -12.48
CA GLY A 31 -1.49 15.60 -13.16
C GLY A 31 -2.03 16.62 -12.15
N ASN A 32 -3.33 16.87 -12.14
CA ASN A 32 -3.99 17.76 -11.19
C ASN A 32 -4.55 17.05 -9.94
N GLU A 33 -4.41 15.74 -9.87
CA GLU A 33 -4.88 14.95 -8.72
C GLU A 33 -3.84 14.94 -7.62
N MET A 34 -4.27 15.13 -6.38
CA MET A 34 -3.49 14.88 -5.18
C MET A 34 -4.35 14.08 -4.19
N LEU A 35 -3.88 12.90 -3.85
CA LEU A 35 -4.59 11.93 -3.04
C LEU A 35 -4.01 11.90 -1.63
N ALA A 36 -4.89 11.95 -0.62
CA ALA A 36 -4.56 11.58 0.75
C ALA A 36 -4.92 10.10 0.96
N VAL A 37 -3.94 9.26 1.27
CA VAL A 37 -4.16 7.83 1.47
C VAL A 37 -3.90 7.47 2.92
N GLU A 38 -4.87 6.81 3.54
CA GLU A 38 -4.79 6.20 4.87
C GLU A 38 -4.65 4.70 4.72
N CYS A 39 -3.66 4.11 5.36
CA CYS A 39 -3.37 2.68 5.32
C CYS A 39 -3.74 2.02 6.65
N LYS A 40 -4.62 1.04 6.63
CA LYS A 40 -5.00 0.26 7.82
C LYS A 40 -4.59 -1.19 7.66
N PHE A 41 -3.52 -1.57 8.36
CA PHE A 41 -3.04 -2.95 8.38
C PHE A 41 -3.69 -3.74 9.54
N ARG A 42 -4.02 -5.01 9.27
CA ARG A 42 -4.48 -5.97 10.26
C ARG A 42 -3.67 -7.27 10.13
N ASN A 43 -3.28 -7.84 11.27
CA ASN A 43 -2.56 -9.13 11.31
C ASN A 43 -3.50 -10.33 11.19
N ASP A 44 -4.78 -10.15 11.56
CA ASP A 44 -5.80 -11.19 11.50
C ASP A 44 -6.36 -11.28 10.07
N ALA A 45 -6.31 -12.47 9.47
CA ALA A 45 -6.78 -12.70 8.11
C ALA A 45 -8.28 -12.43 7.92
N ASP A 46 -9.10 -12.65 8.98
CA ASP A 46 -10.56 -12.44 8.94
C ASP A 46 -10.97 -11.06 9.48
N ALA A 47 -10.01 -10.19 9.75
CA ALA A 47 -10.28 -8.86 10.29
C ALA A 47 -11.18 -8.05 9.36
N LYS A 48 -12.09 -7.29 9.99
CA LYS A 48 -12.98 -6.35 9.28
C LYS A 48 -12.78 -4.94 9.79
N ILE A 49 -12.70 -4.00 8.87
CA ILE A 49 -12.70 -2.56 9.15
C ILE A 49 -14.15 -2.12 9.35
N SER A 50 -14.45 -1.63 10.54
CA SER A 50 -15.77 -1.09 10.86
C SER A 50 -15.96 0.32 10.33
N VAL A 51 -17.22 0.78 10.28
CA VAL A 51 -17.61 2.10 9.76
C VAL A 51 -16.95 3.28 10.48
N THR A 52 -16.52 3.09 11.73
CA THR A 52 -15.78 4.13 12.48
C THR A 52 -14.49 4.57 11.80
N THR A 53 -13.82 3.65 11.08
CA THR A 53 -12.56 3.98 10.37
C THR A 53 -12.80 4.93 9.19
N PRO A 54 -13.67 4.64 8.22
CA PRO A 54 -13.94 5.60 7.14
C PRO A 54 -14.63 6.88 7.64
N MET A 55 -15.41 6.85 8.73
CA MET A 55 -15.94 8.07 9.36
C MET A 55 -14.82 8.96 9.89
N TYR A 56 -13.88 8.39 10.63
CA TYR A 56 -12.73 9.12 11.15
C TYR A 56 -11.87 9.69 10.02
N PHE A 57 -11.58 8.88 9.01
CA PHE A 57 -10.80 9.32 7.85
C PHE A 57 -11.50 10.45 7.08
N LYS A 58 -12.83 10.37 6.92
CA LYS A 58 -13.61 11.45 6.31
C LYS A 58 -13.42 12.77 7.05
N SER A 59 -13.53 12.77 8.38
CA SER A 59 -13.34 13.98 9.19
C SER A 59 -11.93 14.57 9.02
N ARG A 60 -10.89 13.72 8.96
CA ARG A 60 -9.52 14.17 8.66
C ARG A 60 -9.39 14.78 7.28
N LYS A 61 -9.99 14.13 6.26
CA LYS A 61 -10.01 14.64 4.89
C LYS A 61 -10.69 16.02 4.83
N GLU A 62 -11.79 16.21 5.53
CA GLU A 62 -12.49 17.49 5.58
C GLU A 62 -11.62 18.61 6.18
N ASP A 63 -10.87 18.29 7.24
CA ASP A 63 -9.99 19.29 7.90
C ASP A 63 -8.82 19.74 7.03
N ILE A 64 -8.39 18.95 6.03
CA ILE A 64 -7.33 19.32 5.07
C ILE A 64 -7.86 19.82 3.72
N THR A 65 -9.17 19.75 3.48
CA THR A 65 -9.78 20.17 2.20
C THR A 65 -9.72 21.68 2.05
N GLY A 66 -9.43 22.16 0.83
CA GLY A 66 -9.35 23.60 0.53
C GLY A 66 -8.05 24.28 0.99
N ILE A 67 -7.08 23.50 1.49
CA ILE A 67 -5.75 23.99 1.86
C ILE A 67 -4.75 23.57 0.81
N SER A 68 -3.94 24.53 0.33
CA SER A 68 -2.88 24.26 -0.64
C SER A 68 -1.60 23.80 0.06
N TYR A 69 -1.05 22.68 -0.38
CA TYR A 69 0.20 22.10 0.13
C TYR A 69 1.23 21.98 -0.98
N ASN A 70 2.51 22.12 -0.63
CA ASN A 70 3.60 21.94 -1.58
C ASN A 70 4.13 20.50 -1.52
N PHE A 71 3.85 19.73 -2.57
CA PHE A 71 4.43 18.39 -2.79
C PHE A 71 4.99 18.32 -4.21
N PHE A 72 6.16 17.71 -4.35
CA PHE A 72 6.86 17.55 -5.64
C PHE A 72 7.04 18.89 -6.38
N ASN A 73 7.38 19.95 -5.62
CA ASN A 73 7.58 21.33 -6.08
C ASN A 73 6.35 21.98 -6.73
N GLN A 74 5.16 21.51 -6.40
CA GLN A 74 3.90 22.07 -6.89
C GLN A 74 2.93 22.28 -5.74
N ASN A 75 2.27 23.45 -5.75
CA ASN A 75 1.21 23.76 -4.80
C ASN A 75 -0.11 23.19 -5.29
N ARG A 76 -0.76 22.36 -4.48
CA ARG A 76 -2.04 21.68 -4.80
C ARG A 76 -2.88 21.45 -3.56
N GLU A 77 -4.17 21.27 -3.76
CA GLU A 77 -5.11 20.82 -2.76
C GLU A 77 -5.33 19.31 -2.88
N PHE A 78 -5.67 18.64 -1.79
CA PHE A 78 -6.11 17.24 -1.84
C PHE A 78 -7.45 17.16 -2.56
N THR A 79 -7.48 16.42 -3.67
CA THR A 79 -8.68 16.19 -4.48
C THR A 79 -9.50 15.04 -3.94
N ASP A 80 -8.82 13.95 -3.52
CA ASP A 80 -9.46 12.72 -3.10
C ASP A 80 -8.81 12.10 -1.88
N GLY A 81 -9.59 11.25 -1.19
CA GLY A 81 -9.13 10.45 -0.06
C GLY A 81 -9.34 8.96 -0.31
N TRP A 82 -8.32 8.17 0.01
CA TRP A 82 -8.33 6.72 -0.11
C TRP A 82 -8.08 6.07 1.24
N LEU A 83 -8.94 5.11 1.60
CA LEU A 83 -8.70 4.18 2.71
C LEU A 83 -8.30 2.82 2.12
N VAL A 84 -7.06 2.42 2.37
CA VAL A 84 -6.49 1.17 1.86
C VAL A 84 -6.25 0.20 3.01
N THR A 85 -6.64 -1.07 2.88
CA THR A 85 -6.48 -2.07 3.92
C THR A 85 -6.28 -3.48 3.35
N ASN A 86 -5.49 -4.29 4.04
CA ASN A 86 -5.39 -5.73 3.79
C ASN A 86 -6.52 -6.54 4.44
N ALA A 87 -7.42 -5.90 5.18
CA ALA A 87 -8.58 -6.51 5.80
C ALA A 87 -9.82 -6.43 4.90
N TYR A 88 -10.92 -7.04 5.34
CA TYR A 88 -12.24 -6.88 4.73
C TYR A 88 -12.93 -5.60 5.22
N LEU A 89 -13.97 -5.18 4.52
CA LEU A 89 -14.82 -4.07 4.94
C LEU A 89 -16.18 -4.59 5.44
N THR A 90 -16.74 -3.96 6.47
CA THR A 90 -18.15 -4.19 6.82
C THR A 90 -19.05 -3.55 5.77
N THR A 91 -20.29 -4.05 5.64
CA THR A 91 -21.31 -3.46 4.76
C THR A 91 -21.52 -1.97 5.04
N ASP A 92 -21.55 -1.59 6.33
CA ASP A 92 -21.70 -0.19 6.74
C ASP A 92 -20.51 0.66 6.30
N SER A 93 -19.28 0.12 6.35
CA SER A 93 -18.08 0.81 5.86
C SER A 93 -18.17 1.11 4.37
N ILE A 94 -18.61 0.11 3.58
CA ILE A 94 -18.81 0.26 2.13
C ILE A 94 -19.92 1.28 1.84
N SER A 95 -21.06 1.16 2.52
CA SER A 95 -22.20 2.08 2.34
C SER A 95 -21.81 3.51 2.68
N PHE A 96 -21.08 3.70 3.78
CA PHE A 96 -20.58 5.02 4.20
C PHE A 96 -19.59 5.61 3.17
N GLY A 97 -18.60 4.83 2.77
CA GLY A 97 -17.59 5.28 1.79
C GLY A 97 -18.23 5.70 0.47
N ASN A 98 -19.14 4.90 -0.04
CA ASN A 98 -19.87 5.19 -1.28
C ASN A 98 -20.70 6.48 -1.17
N TYR A 99 -21.41 6.67 -0.07
CA TYR A 99 -22.25 7.87 0.14
C TYR A 99 -21.40 9.14 0.29
N TYR A 100 -20.32 9.08 1.09
CA TYR A 100 -19.48 10.24 1.39
C TYR A 100 -18.28 10.40 0.47
N LYS A 101 -18.19 9.60 -0.60
CA LYS A 101 -17.11 9.63 -1.60
C LYS A 101 -15.71 9.49 -0.96
N VAL A 102 -15.60 8.55 -0.04
CA VAL A 102 -14.32 8.04 0.44
C VAL A 102 -13.97 6.84 -0.43
N ASN A 103 -12.87 6.92 -1.16
CA ASN A 103 -12.42 5.78 -1.96
C ASN A 103 -11.93 4.66 -1.04
N LEU A 104 -12.47 3.47 -1.23
CA LEU A 104 -12.18 2.30 -0.41
C LEU A 104 -11.46 1.24 -1.26
N LEU A 105 -10.33 0.76 -0.77
CA LEU A 105 -9.60 -0.36 -1.34
C LEU A 105 -9.29 -1.35 -0.23
N SER A 106 -9.94 -2.52 -0.26
CA SER A 106 -9.68 -3.60 0.69
C SER A 106 -9.22 -4.87 0.00
N TRP A 107 -8.99 -5.92 0.79
CA TRP A 107 -8.53 -7.19 0.26
C TRP A 107 -9.41 -7.72 -0.87
N ASP A 108 -10.74 -7.55 -0.75
CA ASP A 108 -11.76 -8.04 -1.68
C ASP A 108 -12.65 -6.95 -2.30
N TYR A 109 -12.44 -5.68 -1.99
CA TYR A 109 -13.26 -4.56 -2.47
C TYR A 109 -12.40 -3.44 -3.07
N PRO A 110 -12.85 -2.79 -4.18
CA PRO A 110 -14.04 -3.11 -4.98
C PRO A 110 -13.88 -4.42 -5.78
N LYS A 111 -14.98 -5.11 -6.02
CA LYS A 111 -14.97 -6.38 -6.76
C LYS A 111 -14.32 -6.21 -8.14
N GLY A 112 -13.38 -7.08 -8.47
CA GLY A 112 -12.66 -7.08 -9.76
C GLY A 112 -11.44 -6.12 -9.82
N SER A 113 -11.29 -5.17 -8.88
CA SER A 113 -10.12 -4.29 -8.77
C SER A 113 -9.68 -4.05 -7.33
N CYS A 114 -9.90 -5.06 -6.48
CA CYS A 114 -9.53 -5.06 -5.07
C CYS A 114 -8.01 -5.11 -4.85
N LEU A 115 -7.57 -4.98 -3.61
CA LEU A 115 -6.15 -5.00 -3.26
C LEU A 115 -5.49 -6.33 -3.70
N LYS A 116 -6.15 -7.48 -3.45
CA LYS A 116 -5.67 -8.80 -3.90
C LYS A 116 -5.41 -8.79 -5.41
N THR A 117 -6.41 -8.43 -6.21
CA THR A 117 -6.29 -8.39 -7.68
C THR A 117 -5.16 -7.48 -8.14
N ARG A 118 -4.98 -6.31 -7.51
CA ARG A 118 -3.91 -5.37 -7.87
C ARG A 118 -2.52 -5.91 -7.52
N VAL A 119 -2.38 -6.55 -6.36
CA VAL A 119 -1.13 -7.20 -5.94
C VAL A 119 -0.76 -8.32 -6.92
N ASP A 120 -1.72 -9.17 -7.25
CA ASP A 120 -1.52 -10.30 -8.15
C ASP A 120 -1.17 -9.83 -9.57
N SER A 121 -1.96 -8.87 -10.12
CA SER A 121 -1.74 -8.36 -11.49
C SER A 121 -0.40 -7.68 -11.69
N ASN A 122 0.15 -7.05 -10.65
CA ASN A 122 1.40 -6.30 -10.72
C ASN A 122 2.58 -7.03 -10.09
N ALA A 123 2.38 -8.28 -9.62
CA ALA A 123 3.35 -9.05 -8.83
C ALA A 123 3.94 -8.22 -7.67
N GLU A 124 3.08 -7.47 -6.94
CA GLU A 124 3.49 -6.61 -5.84
C GLU A 124 3.55 -7.35 -4.50
N TYR A 125 4.03 -8.58 -4.52
CA TYR A 125 4.21 -9.41 -3.32
C TYR A 125 5.34 -8.87 -2.45
N PRO A 126 5.11 -8.57 -1.16
CA PRO A 126 6.17 -8.14 -0.28
C PRO A 126 7.14 -9.30 0.04
N VAL A 127 8.41 -8.98 0.31
CA VAL A 127 9.42 -10.00 0.67
C VAL A 127 9.05 -10.80 1.93
N THR A 128 8.12 -10.28 2.73
CA THR A 128 7.57 -10.98 3.89
C THR A 128 6.73 -12.20 3.54
N CYS A 129 6.25 -12.34 2.30
CA CYS A 129 5.54 -13.53 1.80
C CYS A 129 6.47 -14.71 1.56
N LEU A 130 7.78 -14.50 1.40
CA LEU A 130 8.74 -15.57 1.16
C LEU A 130 8.87 -16.48 2.40
N THR A 131 8.88 -17.80 2.15
CA THR A 131 8.96 -18.83 3.19
C THR A 131 10.38 -19.36 3.38
N ASN A 132 11.22 -19.35 2.34
CA ASN A 132 12.62 -19.75 2.38
C ASN A 132 13.58 -18.69 2.96
N ILE A 133 13.07 -17.76 3.76
CA ILE A 133 13.79 -16.62 4.30
C ILE A 133 13.50 -16.48 5.79
N THR A 134 14.52 -16.12 6.60
CA THR A 134 14.33 -15.89 8.04
C THR A 134 13.76 -14.50 8.31
N GLU A 135 13.17 -14.31 9.49
CA GLU A 135 12.69 -12.98 9.93
C GLU A 135 13.84 -11.96 10.01
N GLN A 136 15.04 -12.40 10.36
CA GLN A 136 16.23 -11.54 10.37
C GLN A 136 16.58 -11.10 8.94
N ASP A 137 16.58 -12.01 7.97
CA ASP A 137 16.87 -11.69 6.58
C ASP A 137 15.80 -10.75 5.99
N LYS A 138 14.50 -10.99 6.31
CA LYS A 138 13.39 -10.08 5.94
C LYS A 138 13.63 -8.67 6.47
N ALA A 139 13.96 -8.55 7.75
CA ALA A 139 14.25 -7.26 8.37
C ALA A 139 15.43 -6.56 7.69
N MET A 140 16.48 -7.31 7.31
CA MET A 140 17.65 -6.75 6.61
C MET A 140 17.33 -6.32 5.18
N LEU A 141 16.49 -7.06 4.45
CA LEU A 141 16.00 -6.67 3.13
C LEU A 141 15.18 -5.37 3.21
N LEU A 142 14.22 -5.30 4.13
CA LEU A 142 13.41 -4.09 4.35
C LEU A 142 14.27 -2.87 4.72
N LYS A 143 15.28 -3.06 5.58
CA LYS A 143 16.26 -2.02 5.93
C LYS A 143 17.08 -1.58 4.71
N SER A 144 17.31 -2.49 3.77
CA SER A 144 18.00 -2.22 2.49
C SER A 144 17.05 -1.66 1.42
N GLN A 145 15.84 -1.26 1.78
CA GLN A 145 14.79 -0.74 0.89
C GLN A 145 14.28 -1.75 -0.16
N ILE A 146 14.52 -3.04 0.05
CA ILE A 146 13.95 -4.12 -0.78
C ILE A 146 12.65 -4.57 -0.10
N ILE A 147 11.54 -4.08 -0.62
CA ILE A 147 10.19 -4.33 -0.08
C ILE A 147 9.48 -5.43 -0.87
N LEU A 148 9.62 -5.43 -2.19
CA LEU A 148 8.91 -6.33 -3.08
C LEU A 148 9.79 -7.48 -3.56
N VAL A 149 9.18 -8.67 -3.73
CA VAL A 149 9.85 -9.86 -4.28
C VAL A 149 10.37 -9.59 -5.68
N LYS A 150 9.61 -8.88 -6.53
CA LYS A 150 10.04 -8.52 -7.88
C LYS A 150 11.33 -7.69 -7.89
N ASP A 151 11.53 -6.82 -6.88
CA ASP A 151 12.75 -6.02 -6.77
C ASP A 151 13.93 -6.86 -6.27
N LEU A 152 13.69 -7.79 -5.35
CA LEU A 152 14.70 -8.75 -4.90
C LEU A 152 15.21 -9.62 -6.06
N VAL A 153 14.29 -10.12 -6.89
CA VAL A 153 14.62 -10.96 -8.07
C VAL A 153 15.43 -10.15 -9.11
N LYS A 154 15.10 -8.86 -9.31
CA LYS A 154 15.86 -7.97 -10.20
C LYS A 154 17.24 -7.59 -9.67
N THR A 155 17.40 -7.53 -8.33
CA THR A 155 18.64 -7.08 -7.68
C THR A 155 19.16 -8.11 -6.67
N PRO A 156 19.46 -9.35 -7.10
CA PRO A 156 19.83 -10.45 -6.20
C PRO A 156 21.12 -10.20 -5.41
N GLN A 157 21.99 -9.29 -5.89
CA GLN A 157 23.25 -8.93 -5.22
C GLN A 157 23.06 -8.34 -3.82
N VAL A 158 21.85 -7.87 -3.49
CA VAL A 158 21.54 -7.40 -2.14
C VAL A 158 21.67 -8.52 -1.11
N MET A 159 21.39 -9.76 -1.50
CA MET A 159 21.49 -10.92 -0.61
C MET A 159 22.96 -11.21 -0.22
N ASP A 160 23.92 -10.92 -1.10
CA ASP A 160 25.35 -10.99 -0.75
C ASP A 160 25.73 -9.94 0.28
N ARG A 161 25.23 -8.71 0.12
CA ARG A 161 25.51 -7.60 1.05
C ARG A 161 24.98 -7.87 2.46
N ILE A 162 23.86 -8.57 2.57
CA ILE A 162 23.28 -8.96 3.86
C ILE A 162 23.67 -10.36 4.29
N GLN A 163 24.64 -10.98 3.60
CA GLN A 163 25.29 -12.25 3.94
C GLN A 163 24.38 -13.47 3.99
N ILE A 164 23.35 -13.53 3.13
CA ILE A 164 22.55 -14.75 2.96
C ILE A 164 23.41 -15.81 2.25
N PRO A 165 23.49 -17.07 2.76
CA PRO A 165 24.24 -18.15 2.15
C PRO A 165 23.79 -18.44 0.71
N LYS A 166 24.74 -18.81 -0.19
CA LYS A 166 24.45 -18.98 -1.64
C LYS A 166 23.43 -20.06 -1.95
N ASP A 167 23.45 -21.17 -1.22
CA ASP A 167 22.46 -22.23 -1.31
C ASP A 167 21.05 -21.73 -1.02
N LYS A 168 20.92 -20.92 0.03
CA LYS A 168 19.68 -20.28 0.43
C LYS A 168 19.22 -19.23 -0.58
N GLN A 169 20.14 -18.42 -1.13
CA GLN A 169 19.81 -17.45 -2.17
C GLN A 169 19.14 -18.12 -3.39
N SER A 170 19.62 -19.29 -3.77
CA SER A 170 19.06 -20.05 -4.91
C SER A 170 17.62 -20.46 -4.63
N LEU A 171 17.31 -20.89 -3.41
CA LEU A 171 15.94 -21.26 -3.00
C LEU A 171 15.01 -20.04 -2.96
N ILE A 172 15.49 -18.92 -2.39
CA ILE A 172 14.75 -17.66 -2.34
C ILE A 172 14.42 -17.14 -3.75
N LEU A 173 15.40 -17.16 -4.65
CA LEU A 173 15.19 -16.70 -6.03
C LEU A 173 14.24 -17.63 -6.81
N LYS A 174 14.31 -18.95 -6.57
CA LYS A 174 13.38 -19.90 -7.17
C LYS A 174 11.95 -19.59 -6.70
N GLU A 175 11.73 -19.53 -5.38
CA GLU A 175 10.44 -19.19 -4.78
C GLU A 175 9.93 -17.82 -5.29
N GLY A 176 10.79 -16.81 -5.31
CA GLY A 176 10.43 -15.48 -5.79
C GLY A 176 10.01 -15.48 -7.26
N ASN A 177 10.74 -16.19 -8.14
CA ASN A 177 10.37 -16.34 -9.54
C ASN A 177 9.06 -17.10 -9.74
N GLU A 178 8.83 -18.16 -8.99
CA GLU A 178 7.57 -18.90 -9.02
C GLU A 178 6.41 -17.99 -8.61
N LEU A 179 6.56 -17.20 -7.55
CA LEU A 179 5.53 -16.29 -7.05
C LEU A 179 5.17 -15.19 -8.05
N ILE A 180 6.18 -14.53 -8.66
CA ILE A 180 5.92 -13.41 -9.58
C ILE A 180 5.45 -13.86 -10.97
N ASN A 181 5.67 -15.12 -11.35
CA ASN A 181 5.27 -15.68 -12.64
C ASN A 181 4.09 -16.67 -12.52
N SER A 182 3.52 -16.83 -11.33
CA SER A 182 2.33 -17.68 -11.15
C SER A 182 1.19 -17.17 -12.01
N PRO A 183 0.54 -18.00 -12.82
CA PRO A 183 -0.66 -17.59 -13.53
C PRO A 183 -1.72 -17.17 -12.52
N LEU A 184 -2.39 -16.05 -12.80
CA LEU A 184 -3.54 -15.61 -12.01
C LEU A 184 -4.62 -16.69 -12.06
N GLU A 185 -4.86 -17.37 -10.94
CA GLU A 185 -6.07 -18.18 -10.82
C GLU A 185 -7.25 -17.21 -10.67
N HIS A 186 -7.93 -16.97 -11.78
CA HIS A 186 -9.21 -16.26 -11.81
C HIS A 186 -10.30 -17.21 -11.29
N GLU A 187 -10.59 -17.15 -9.99
CA GLU A 187 -11.86 -17.66 -9.44
C GLU A 187 -12.97 -16.61 -9.60
#